data_c6a6ae235368492977db8015490aee10
#
_entry.id   c6a6ae235368492977db8015490aee10
#
_cell.length_a   1.000
_cell.length_b   1.000
_cell.length_c   1.000
_cell.angle_alpha   90.00
_cell.angle_beta   90.00
_cell.angle_gamma   90.00
#
_symmetry.space_group_name_H-M   'P 1'
#
loop_
_entity.id
_entity.type
_entity.pdbx_description
1 polymer ?
#
loop_
_entity_poly.entity_id
_entity_poly.type
_entity_poly.pdbx_seq_one_letter_code
_entity_poly.pdbx_strand_id
1 'polypeptide(L)' 'VKFIVAQNYQRYLWWCREQNPPLNPRGPEVRYVTDARVLRGLSNINYLCLNGWMDRPDWRDIYHELLIRGGRQA' A
#
# COMPACT_ATOMS: atom_id res chain seq x y z
N VAL A 1 4.16 5.60 -8.99
CA VAL A 1 3.23 4.57 -8.50
C VAL A 1 2.94 4.80 -7.02
N LYS A 2 1.69 4.61 -6.63
CA LYS A 2 1.26 4.73 -5.24
C LYS A 2 1.13 3.34 -4.63
N PHE A 3 1.76 3.12 -3.49
CA PHE A 3 1.68 1.85 -2.77
C PHE A 3 0.51 1.89 -1.81
N ILE A 4 -0.35 0.88 -1.87
CA ILE A 4 -1.56 0.81 -1.06
C ILE A 4 -1.38 -0.28 -0.01
N VAL A 5 -1.46 0.11 1.27
CA VAL A 5 -1.38 -0.83 2.38
C VAL A 5 -2.79 -1.07 2.88
N ALA A 6 -3.30 -2.27 2.66
CA ALA A 6 -4.64 -2.65 3.06
C ALA A 6 -4.59 -3.88 3.96
N GLN A 7 -5.69 -4.12 4.67
CA GLN A 7 -5.81 -5.27 5.57
C GLN A 7 -5.58 -6.59 4.82
N ASN A 8 -6.11 -6.67 3.59
CA ASN A 8 -5.93 -7.83 2.72
C ASN A 8 -6.16 -7.40 1.27
N TYR A 9 -5.93 -8.34 0.34
CA TYR A 9 -6.04 -8.04 -1.08
C TYR A 9 -7.47 -7.67 -1.49
N GLN A 10 -8.48 -8.26 -0.87
CA GLN A 10 -9.88 -7.95 -1.16
C GLN A 10 -10.19 -6.49 -0.85
N ARG A 11 -9.68 -5.97 0.25
CA ARG A 11 -9.86 -4.57 0.62
C ARG A 11 -9.19 -3.64 -0.37
N TYR A 12 -8.02 -4.03 -0.87
CA TYR A 12 -7.32 -3.29 -1.90
C TYR A 12 -8.13 -3.23 -3.19
N LEU A 13 -8.66 -4.38 -3.64
CA LEU A 13 -9.48 -4.43 -4.85
C LEU A 13 -10.71 -3.54 -4.72
N TRP A 14 -11.35 -3.58 -3.58
CA TRP A 14 -12.53 -2.79 -3.32
C TRP A 14 -12.20 -1.30 -3.36
N TRP A 15 -11.11 -0.90 -2.72
CA TRP A 15 -10.66 0.49 -2.74
C TRP A 15 -10.42 0.97 -4.17
N CYS A 16 -9.75 0.18 -4.99
CA CYS A 16 -9.51 0.53 -6.40
C CYS A 16 -10.82 0.74 -7.15
N ARG A 17 -11.79 -0.12 -6.90
CA ARG A 17 -13.09 -0.05 -7.58
C ARG A 17 -13.87 1.19 -7.19
N GLU A 18 -13.70 1.67 -5.98
CA GLU A 18 -14.43 2.83 -5.48
C GLU A 18 -13.84 4.18 -5.88
N GLN A 19 -12.70 4.16 -6.53
CA GLN A 19 -12.12 5.41 -7.03
C GLN A 19 -12.91 5.91 -8.23
N ASN A 20 -12.83 7.22 -8.49
CA ASN A 20 -13.56 7.83 -9.60
C ASN A 20 -12.58 8.59 -10.48
N PRO A 21 -12.20 8.05 -11.66
CA PRO A 21 -12.63 6.76 -12.19
C PRO A 21 -11.98 5.58 -11.48
N PRO A 22 -12.57 4.40 -11.55
CA PRO A 22 -11.98 3.21 -10.92
C PRO A 22 -10.57 2.94 -11.42
N LEU A 23 -9.70 2.53 -10.50
CA LEU A 23 -8.31 2.23 -10.82
C LEU A 23 -8.15 0.74 -11.14
N ASN A 24 -7.23 0.46 -12.07
CA ASN A 24 -6.86 -0.92 -12.38
C ASN A 24 -5.91 -1.41 -11.28
N PRO A 25 -6.31 -2.44 -10.50
CA PRO A 25 -5.46 -2.91 -9.39
C PRO A 25 -4.13 -3.51 -9.86
N ARG A 26 -4.03 -3.88 -11.13
CA ARG A 26 -2.80 -4.40 -11.73
C ARG A 26 -2.14 -3.41 -12.68
N GLY A 27 -2.63 -2.17 -12.67
CA GLY A 27 -2.11 -1.14 -13.54
C GLY A 27 -0.85 -0.48 -12.98
N PRO A 28 -0.30 0.49 -13.73
CA PRO A 28 0.92 1.17 -13.32
C PRO A 28 0.72 2.24 -12.25
N GLU A 29 -0.52 2.61 -11.95
CA GLU A 29 -0.80 3.74 -11.07
C GLU A 29 -0.72 3.36 -9.59
N VAL A 30 -1.14 2.15 -9.24
CA VAL A 30 -1.19 1.68 -7.85
C VAL A 30 -0.62 0.28 -7.74
N ARG A 31 -0.13 -0.05 -6.56
CA ARG A 31 0.41 -1.38 -6.28
C ARG A 31 0.07 -1.77 -4.85
N TYR A 32 -0.46 -2.98 -4.69
CA TYR A 32 -0.76 -3.53 -3.39
C TYR A 32 0.52 -3.98 -2.68
N VAL A 33 0.65 -3.67 -1.40
CA VAL A 33 1.77 -4.10 -0.58
C VAL A 33 1.46 -5.48 -0.03
N THR A 34 2.00 -6.51 -0.66
CA THR A 34 1.79 -7.90 -0.23
C THR A 34 2.54 -8.19 1.07
N ASP A 35 3.76 -7.66 1.19
CA ASP A 35 4.56 -7.75 2.41
C ASP A 35 5.61 -6.65 2.41
N ALA A 36 6.38 -6.58 3.50
CA ALA A 36 7.39 -5.51 3.64
C ALA A 36 8.49 -5.57 2.58
N ARG A 37 8.72 -6.74 1.99
CA ARG A 37 9.78 -6.90 0.98
C ARG A 37 9.49 -6.11 -0.28
N VAL A 38 8.22 -5.85 -0.57
CA VAL A 38 7.83 -5.04 -1.72
C VAL A 38 8.45 -3.65 -1.64
N LEU A 39 8.66 -3.14 -0.44
CA LEU A 39 9.14 -1.78 -0.21
C LEU A 39 10.66 -1.68 -0.12
N ARG A 40 11.36 -2.80 0.06
CA ARG A 40 12.82 -2.79 0.22
C ARG A 40 13.50 -2.31 -1.05
N GLY A 41 14.54 -1.52 -0.88
CA GLY A 41 15.30 -0.97 -1.99
C GLY A 41 14.69 0.24 -2.65
N LEU A 42 13.51 0.65 -2.23
CA LEU A 42 12.84 1.83 -2.75
C LEU A 42 13.13 3.04 -1.87
N SER A 43 12.94 4.24 -2.42
CA SER A 43 13.08 5.48 -1.68
C SER A 43 12.04 6.48 -2.17
N ASN A 44 11.66 7.41 -1.29
CA ASN A 44 10.70 8.47 -1.61
C ASN A 44 9.39 7.92 -2.17
N ILE A 45 8.91 6.82 -1.58
CA ILE A 45 7.69 6.17 -2.05
C ILE A 45 6.46 6.96 -1.61
N ASN A 46 5.45 6.97 -2.46
CA ASN A 46 4.11 7.46 -2.10
C ASN A 46 3.29 6.27 -1.64
N TYR A 47 2.59 6.40 -0.53
CA TYR A 47 1.79 5.30 0.00
C TYR A 47 0.51 5.81 0.64
N LEU A 48 -0.46 4.91 0.76
CA LEU A 48 -1.72 5.17 1.44
C LEU A 48 -2.06 3.93 2.27
N CYS A 49 -2.29 4.15 3.57
CA CYS A 49 -2.70 3.07 4.47
C CYS A 49 -4.21 3.14 4.64
N LEU A 50 -4.90 2.08 4.25
CA LEU A 50 -6.35 1.99 4.36
C LEU A 50 -6.74 1.54 5.76
N ASN A 51 -7.98 1.82 6.17
CA ASN A 51 -8.48 1.41 7.47
C ASN A 51 -8.34 -0.10 7.65
N GLY A 52 -7.87 -0.53 8.82
CA GLY A 52 -7.71 -1.94 9.13
C GLY A 52 -6.36 -2.53 8.74
N TRP A 53 -5.47 -1.75 8.13
CA TRP A 53 -4.17 -2.28 7.72
C TRP A 53 -3.34 -2.77 8.92
N MET A 54 -3.55 -2.19 10.10
CA MET A 54 -2.85 -2.61 11.32
C MET A 54 -3.36 -3.94 11.89
N ASP A 55 -4.45 -4.47 11.35
CA ASP A 55 -4.91 -5.81 11.72
C ASP A 55 -4.06 -6.91 11.06
N ARG A 56 -3.18 -6.54 10.13
CA ARG A 56 -2.27 -7.48 9.52
C ARG A 56 -1.22 -7.95 10.52
N PRO A 57 -0.84 -9.23 10.51
CA PRO A 57 0.21 -9.71 11.41
C PRO A 57 1.58 -9.09 11.13
N ASP A 58 1.81 -8.63 9.90
CA ASP A 58 3.08 -8.07 9.46
C ASP A 58 3.09 -6.53 9.44
N TRP A 59 2.11 -5.88 10.07
CA TRP A 59 1.99 -4.42 9.97
C TRP A 59 3.21 -3.68 10.50
N ARG A 60 3.87 -4.25 11.51
CA ARG A 60 5.05 -3.59 12.10
C ARG A 60 6.22 -3.57 11.13
N ASP A 61 6.42 -4.65 10.39
CA ASP A 61 7.47 -4.72 9.38
C ASP A 61 7.20 -3.72 8.25
N ILE A 62 5.95 -3.62 7.82
CA ILE A 62 5.55 -2.66 6.80
C ILE A 62 5.76 -1.24 7.31
N TYR A 63 5.30 -0.95 8.52
CA TYR A 63 5.44 0.37 9.12
C TYR A 63 6.91 0.79 9.22
N HIS A 64 7.78 -0.13 9.64
CA HIS A 64 9.21 0.11 9.72
C HIS A 64 9.79 0.51 8.35
N GLU A 65 9.42 -0.23 7.31
CA GLU A 65 9.89 0.08 5.96
C GLU A 65 9.37 1.44 5.48
N LEU A 66 8.13 1.77 5.78
CA LEU A 66 7.58 3.07 5.41
C LEU A 66 8.35 4.22 6.07
N LEU A 67 8.74 4.04 7.33
CA LEU A 67 9.51 5.05 8.06
C LEU A 67 10.89 5.26 7.45
N ILE A 68 11.61 4.18 7.18
CA ILE A 68 13.01 4.28 6.71
C ILE A 68 13.09 4.64 5.22
N ARG A 69 12.06 4.36 4.44
CA ARG A 69 12.05 4.72 3.01
C ARG A 69 11.65 6.17 2.78
N GLY A 70 11.34 6.89 3.84
CA GLY A 70 11.01 8.30 3.74
C GLY A 70 9.78 8.56 2.90
N GLY A 71 8.81 7.67 2.94
CA GLY A 71 7.62 7.76 2.13
C GLY A 71 6.73 8.93 2.51
N ARG A 72 5.85 9.27 1.59
CA ARG A 72 4.83 10.30 1.80
C ARG A 72 3.47 9.62 1.76
N GLN A 73 2.69 9.86 2.81
CA GLN A 73 1.32 9.35 2.82
C GLN A 73 0.45 10.27 1.99
N ALA A 74 -0.22 9.67 1.05
CA ALA A 74 -1.08 10.42 0.15
C ALA A 74 -2.47 10.67 0.76
#